data_b0750071cc7a7c06e0e979a16df8a7f8
#
_entry.id   b0750071cc7a7c06e0e979a16df8a7f8
#
_cell.length_a   1.000
_cell.length_b   1.000
_cell.length_c   1.000
_cell.angle_alpha   90.00
_cell.angle_beta   90.00
_cell.angle_gamma   90.00
#
_symmetry.space_group_name_H-M   'P 1'
#
loop_
_entity.id
_entity.type
_entity.pdbx_description
1 polymer ?
#
loop_
_entity_poly.entity_id
_entity_poly.type
_entity_poly.pdbx_seq_one_letter_code
_entity_poly.pdbx_strand_id
1 'polypeptide(L)'
;VRCSSEFPYYPAVQQMVRWYEEGLFGRIIEAHFAIKHSSDMDISKPINWKRTVRSNGKYGCMGDLGIHTQHLPFRLGFQVLSVSAQLANLVPFRPDLNGEPVSCDTYDNALLLCKARNSAGDHFPMTMEMKRMAPGSSNSVEYQIYGMEMSAKFSTDDPNALWYCRNTGRSQAWCRLPMGQKTLFPVITGEIFEFGFTDAMLQMYAAFVAELCGLPCAFGCLRPEEAGQSHTLLTAALDSYENSRTVLLPDFS
;
A
#
# COMPACT_ATOMS: atom_id res chain seq x y z
N VAL A 1 -15.15 -9.14 -11.78
CA VAL A 1 -13.96 -9.52 -10.99
C VAL A 1 -13.46 -8.29 -10.28
N ARG A 2 -12.97 -8.45 -9.04
CA ARG A 2 -12.32 -7.43 -8.22
C ARG A 2 -11.14 -8.07 -7.48
N CYS A 3 -10.18 -7.25 -7.06
CA CYS A 3 -9.07 -7.71 -6.24
C CYS A 3 -9.27 -7.27 -4.78
N SER A 4 -8.82 -8.11 -3.84
CA SER A 4 -8.89 -7.84 -2.41
C SER A 4 -7.80 -6.84 -2.01
N SER A 5 -8.22 -5.74 -1.38
CA SER A 5 -7.32 -4.75 -0.76
C SER A 5 -8.11 -3.94 0.27
N GLU A 6 -8.00 -4.32 1.53
CA GLU A 6 -8.85 -3.86 2.64
C GLU A 6 -8.36 -2.61 3.36
N PHE A 7 -7.05 -2.34 3.37
CA PHE A 7 -6.48 -1.22 4.13
C PHE A 7 -7.03 0.17 3.79
N PRO A 8 -7.37 0.48 2.54
CA PRO A 8 -8.00 1.76 2.24
C PRO A 8 -9.35 2.00 2.93
N TYR A 9 -10.00 0.95 3.46
CA TYR A 9 -11.30 1.08 4.12
C TYR A 9 -11.23 1.50 5.59
N TYR A 10 -10.03 1.67 6.16
CA TYR A 10 -9.91 2.29 7.49
C TYR A 10 -10.48 3.72 7.48
N PRO A 11 -11.27 4.12 8.51
CA PRO A 11 -11.86 5.45 8.59
C PRO A 11 -10.84 6.59 8.43
N ALA A 12 -9.63 6.41 8.96
CA ALA A 12 -8.53 7.36 8.82
C ALA A 12 -8.07 7.50 7.35
N VAL A 13 -7.98 6.39 6.62
CA VAL A 13 -7.62 6.42 5.19
C VAL A 13 -8.74 7.05 4.37
N GLN A 14 -10.00 6.73 4.67
CA GLN A 14 -11.15 7.37 4.01
C GLN A 14 -11.22 8.88 4.28
N GLN A 15 -10.78 9.33 5.47
CA GLN A 15 -10.64 10.77 5.74
C GLN A 15 -9.50 11.39 4.92
N MET A 16 -8.37 10.69 4.76
CA MET A 16 -7.27 11.13 3.90
C MET A 16 -7.72 11.27 2.44
N VAL A 17 -8.52 10.31 1.93
CA VAL A 17 -9.11 10.35 0.59
C VAL A 17 -9.98 11.59 0.43
N ARG A 18 -10.93 11.83 1.36
CA ARG A 18 -11.80 13.03 1.32
C ARG A 18 -10.99 14.32 1.29
N TRP A 19 -9.98 14.44 2.15
CA TRP A 19 -9.12 15.63 2.18
C TRP A 19 -8.34 15.83 0.88
N TYR A 20 -7.95 14.74 0.23
CA TYR A 20 -7.31 14.82 -1.08
C TYR A 20 -8.30 15.30 -2.16
N GLU A 21 -9.50 14.73 -2.21
CA GLU A 21 -10.57 15.12 -3.14
C GLU A 21 -11.03 16.56 -2.93
N GLU A 22 -11.05 17.04 -1.69
CA GLU A 22 -11.33 18.44 -1.32
C GLU A 22 -10.17 19.41 -1.64
N GLY A 23 -9.02 18.90 -2.10
CA GLY A 23 -7.85 19.71 -2.45
C GLY A 23 -7.07 20.28 -1.26
N LEU A 24 -7.32 19.79 -0.03
CA LEU A 24 -6.72 20.38 1.18
C LEU A 24 -5.20 20.21 1.28
N PHE A 25 -4.61 19.28 0.53
CA PHE A 25 -3.15 19.13 0.48
C PHE A 25 -2.47 20.25 -0.32
N GLY A 26 -3.22 20.95 -1.19
CA GLY A 26 -2.62 21.81 -2.19
C GLY A 26 -1.76 21.02 -3.19
N ARG A 27 -0.69 21.61 -3.70
CA ARG A 27 0.25 20.90 -4.58
C ARG A 27 0.96 19.77 -3.81
N ILE A 28 0.98 18.58 -4.37
CA ILE A 28 1.65 17.43 -3.76
C ILE A 28 3.17 17.57 -3.90
N ILE A 29 3.89 17.32 -2.80
CA ILE A 29 5.35 17.38 -2.70
C ILE A 29 5.96 15.99 -2.79
N GLU A 30 5.38 15.04 -2.06
CA GLU A 30 5.88 13.67 -1.92
C GLU A 30 4.77 12.75 -1.44
N ALA A 31 4.86 11.45 -1.75
CA ALA A 31 3.98 10.44 -1.18
C ALA A 31 4.78 9.18 -0.82
N HIS A 32 4.32 8.47 0.22
CA HIS A 32 4.92 7.24 0.70
C HIS A 32 3.85 6.20 1.05
N PHE A 33 4.03 4.97 0.55
CA PHE A 33 3.13 3.85 0.78
C PHE A 33 3.94 2.62 1.15
N ALA A 34 3.66 2.01 2.29
CA ALA A 34 4.42 0.85 2.77
C ALA A 34 3.52 -0.23 3.34
N ILE A 35 3.96 -1.49 3.16
CA ILE A 35 3.48 -2.65 3.89
C ILE A 35 4.67 -3.43 4.41
N LYS A 36 4.66 -3.74 5.71
CA LYS A 36 5.80 -4.31 6.42
C LYS A 36 5.36 -5.46 7.31
N HIS A 37 6.06 -6.58 7.21
CA HIS A 37 5.89 -7.75 8.07
C HIS A 37 7.20 -8.12 8.74
N SER A 38 7.11 -8.75 9.92
CA SER A 38 8.22 -9.45 10.57
C SER A 38 8.05 -10.96 10.57
N SER A 39 7.04 -11.48 9.88
CA SER A 39 6.68 -12.90 9.91
C SER A 39 7.79 -13.84 9.44
N ASP A 40 8.71 -13.33 8.63
CA ASP A 40 9.79 -14.09 8.01
C ASP A 40 11.15 -13.92 8.69
N MET A 41 11.17 -13.18 9.83
CA MET A 41 12.37 -13.02 10.66
C MET A 41 12.82 -14.33 11.31
N ASP A 42 11.90 -15.26 11.58
CA ASP A 42 12.27 -16.60 12.04
C ASP A 42 12.74 -17.45 10.85
N ILE A 43 14.05 -17.59 10.71
CA ILE A 43 14.66 -18.34 9.62
C ILE A 43 14.54 -19.86 9.78
N SER A 44 14.15 -20.35 10.97
CA SER A 44 13.94 -21.78 11.23
C SER A 44 12.59 -22.29 10.70
N LYS A 45 11.68 -21.39 10.33
CA LYS A 45 10.41 -21.78 9.74
C LYS A 45 10.60 -22.54 8.44
N PRO A 46 9.88 -23.65 8.23
CA PRO A 46 9.92 -24.36 6.97
C PRO A 46 9.58 -23.48 5.77
N ILE A 47 10.20 -23.82 4.64
CA ILE A 47 9.91 -23.15 3.37
C ILE A 47 8.42 -23.25 3.03
N ASN A 48 7.85 -22.16 2.52
CA ASN A 48 6.49 -22.12 2.04
C ASN A 48 6.43 -21.64 0.57
N TRP A 49 5.26 -21.70 -0.03
CA TRP A 49 5.03 -21.37 -1.44
C TRP A 49 5.51 -19.96 -1.83
N LYS A 50 5.54 -18.99 -0.89
CA LYS A 50 5.96 -17.60 -1.15
C LYS A 50 7.47 -17.47 -1.41
N ARG A 51 8.24 -18.53 -1.14
CA ARG A 51 9.70 -18.52 -1.19
C ARG A 51 10.28 -19.03 -2.50
N THR A 52 9.43 -19.50 -3.41
CA THR A 52 9.86 -20.02 -4.69
C THR A 52 9.19 -19.29 -5.84
N VAL A 53 9.97 -18.90 -6.85
CA VAL A 53 9.49 -18.27 -8.09
C VAL A 53 8.47 -19.18 -8.79
N ARG A 54 8.65 -20.50 -8.71
CA ARG A 54 7.72 -21.47 -9.28
C ARG A 54 6.29 -21.32 -8.75
N SER A 55 6.12 -20.99 -7.47
CA SER A 55 4.81 -20.93 -6.81
C SER A 55 4.29 -19.51 -6.62
N ASN A 56 5.18 -18.55 -6.34
CA ASN A 56 4.82 -17.16 -6.06
C ASN A 56 5.01 -16.21 -7.26
N GLY A 57 5.69 -16.68 -8.31
CA GLY A 57 6.09 -15.81 -9.42
C GLY A 57 7.33 -14.97 -9.11
N LYS A 58 7.87 -14.34 -10.15
CA LYS A 58 9.14 -13.60 -10.10
C LYS A 58 9.10 -12.29 -9.30
N TYR A 59 7.92 -11.77 -8.99
CA TYR A 59 7.80 -10.52 -8.24
C TYR A 59 8.12 -10.66 -6.74
N GLY A 60 8.13 -11.88 -6.20
CA GLY A 60 8.44 -12.12 -4.78
C GLY A 60 7.50 -11.36 -3.85
N CYS A 61 8.05 -10.60 -2.89
CA CYS A 61 7.26 -9.80 -1.95
C CYS A 61 6.42 -8.72 -2.65
N MET A 62 6.84 -8.21 -3.80
CA MET A 62 6.05 -7.24 -4.54
C MET A 62 4.73 -7.84 -5.06
N GLY A 63 4.70 -9.15 -5.39
CA GLY A 63 3.53 -9.81 -5.93
C GLY A 63 2.40 -9.98 -4.94
N ASP A 64 2.70 -10.36 -3.69
CA ASP A 64 1.68 -10.58 -2.66
C ASP A 64 1.44 -9.37 -1.75
N LEU A 65 2.36 -8.42 -1.67
CA LEU A 65 2.22 -7.22 -0.84
C LEU A 65 1.94 -5.94 -1.64
N GLY A 66 2.35 -5.91 -2.92
CA GLY A 66 2.34 -4.69 -3.73
C GLY A 66 0.97 -4.04 -3.87
N ILE A 67 -0.07 -4.85 -4.05
CA ILE A 67 -1.43 -4.35 -4.23
C ILE A 67 -1.90 -3.48 -3.05
N HIS A 68 -1.44 -3.78 -1.84
CA HIS A 68 -1.78 -3.02 -0.63
C HIS A 68 -1.10 -1.64 -0.58
N THR A 69 0.03 -1.47 -1.28
CA THR A 69 0.70 -0.16 -1.41
C THR A 69 0.22 0.64 -2.62
N GLN A 70 -0.48 0.00 -3.56
CA GLN A 70 -0.80 0.57 -4.88
C GLN A 70 -2.27 0.94 -5.04
N HIS A 71 -3.19 0.28 -4.32
CA HIS A 71 -4.62 0.55 -4.45
C HIS A 71 -4.96 2.01 -4.13
N LEU A 72 -4.47 2.53 -3.00
CA LEU A 72 -4.77 3.91 -2.61
C LEU A 72 -4.22 4.93 -3.61
N PRO A 73 -2.92 4.96 -3.95
CA PRO A 73 -2.39 5.96 -4.88
C PRO A 73 -3.02 5.88 -6.26
N PHE A 74 -3.27 4.69 -6.80
CA PHE A 74 -3.92 4.57 -8.10
C PHE A 74 -5.37 5.08 -8.07
N ARG A 75 -6.10 4.80 -6.99
CA ARG A 75 -7.45 5.33 -6.80
C ARG A 75 -7.48 6.86 -6.64
N LEU A 76 -6.43 7.46 -6.06
CA LEU A 76 -6.24 8.92 -6.03
C LEU A 76 -5.78 9.51 -7.38
N GLY A 77 -5.63 8.69 -8.41
CA GLY A 77 -5.20 9.12 -9.75
C GLY A 77 -3.70 9.39 -9.86
N PHE A 78 -2.88 8.81 -8.96
CA PHE A 78 -1.43 8.90 -9.07
C PHE A 78 -0.92 7.96 -10.17
N GLN A 79 -0.29 8.52 -11.18
CA GLN A 79 0.36 7.79 -12.25
C GLN A 79 1.86 7.69 -11.99
N VAL A 80 2.41 6.49 -12.06
CA VAL A 80 3.85 6.27 -12.00
C VAL A 80 4.44 6.48 -13.39
N LEU A 81 5.38 7.41 -13.51
CA LEU A 81 6.06 7.77 -14.76
C LEU A 81 7.39 7.04 -14.93
N SER A 82 8.08 6.77 -13.83
CA SER A 82 9.32 6.00 -13.82
C SER A 82 9.56 5.36 -12.46
N VAL A 83 10.36 4.30 -12.44
CA VAL A 83 10.75 3.57 -11.24
C VAL A 83 12.22 3.22 -11.24
N SER A 84 12.86 3.37 -10.07
CA SER A 84 14.14 2.77 -9.69
C SER A 84 13.88 1.84 -8.50
N ALA A 85 14.35 0.60 -8.56
CA ALA A 85 14.04 -0.42 -7.55
C ALA A 85 15.29 -0.97 -6.89
N GLN A 86 15.16 -1.30 -5.59
CA GLN A 86 16.09 -2.12 -4.83
C GLN A 86 15.35 -3.33 -4.28
N LEU A 87 15.80 -4.52 -4.64
CA LEU A 87 15.21 -5.78 -4.21
C LEU A 87 16.24 -6.58 -3.42
N ALA A 88 15.80 -7.29 -2.39
CA ALA A 88 16.69 -8.09 -1.55
C ALA A 88 16.12 -9.48 -1.30
N ASN A 89 16.95 -10.52 -1.58
CA ASN A 89 16.75 -11.87 -1.08
C ASN A 89 17.67 -12.03 0.14
N LEU A 90 17.10 -11.93 1.34
CA LEU A 90 17.83 -11.89 2.60
C LEU A 90 17.97 -13.28 3.23
N VAL A 91 17.10 -14.23 2.86
CA VAL A 91 17.11 -15.61 3.36
C VAL A 91 17.14 -16.58 2.19
N PRO A 92 18.35 -16.85 1.63
CA PRO A 92 18.47 -17.67 0.42
C PRO A 92 18.17 -19.15 0.62
N PHE A 93 18.09 -19.63 1.86
CA PHE A 93 17.76 -21.01 2.19
C PHE A 93 16.85 -21.09 3.41
N ARG A 94 15.91 -22.02 3.38
CA ARG A 94 15.07 -22.40 4.53
C ARG A 94 14.98 -23.91 4.63
N PRO A 95 14.79 -24.48 5.85
CA PRO A 95 14.55 -25.91 5.98
C PRO A 95 13.22 -26.30 5.29
N ASP A 96 13.17 -27.52 4.77
CA ASP A 96 11.91 -28.19 4.45
C ASP A 96 11.27 -28.78 5.73
N LEU A 97 10.22 -29.59 5.58
CA LEU A 97 9.55 -30.25 6.71
C LEU A 97 10.43 -31.32 7.38
N ASN A 98 11.49 -31.79 6.73
CA ASN A 98 12.46 -32.76 7.24
C ASN A 98 13.71 -32.09 7.84
N GLY A 99 13.80 -30.76 7.75
CA GLY A 99 14.94 -29.99 8.19
C GLY A 99 16.05 -29.79 7.15
N GLU A 100 15.87 -30.30 5.94
CA GLU A 100 16.86 -30.16 4.86
C GLU A 100 16.80 -28.76 4.23
N PRO A 101 17.95 -28.14 3.92
CA PRO A 101 17.99 -26.80 3.35
C PRO A 101 17.48 -26.76 1.91
N VAL A 102 16.48 -25.93 1.65
CA VAL A 102 15.90 -25.69 0.32
C VAL A 102 16.11 -24.23 -0.08
N SER A 103 16.46 -24.01 -1.34
CA SER A 103 16.70 -22.67 -1.89
C SER A 103 15.42 -21.83 -1.92
N CYS A 104 15.55 -20.57 -1.48
CA CYS A 104 14.57 -19.52 -1.61
C CYS A 104 15.03 -18.56 -2.72
N ASP A 105 14.28 -18.47 -3.81
CA ASP A 105 14.65 -17.72 -5.00
C ASP A 105 13.76 -16.48 -5.26
N THR A 106 12.94 -16.10 -4.28
CA THR A 106 12.11 -14.87 -4.33
C THR A 106 12.70 -13.76 -3.47
N TYR A 107 12.34 -12.51 -3.76
CA TYR A 107 12.73 -11.36 -2.97
C TYR A 107 11.90 -11.25 -1.69
N ASP A 108 12.57 -10.89 -0.58
CA ASP A 108 11.98 -10.68 0.75
C ASP A 108 11.52 -9.24 0.94
N ASN A 109 12.35 -8.29 0.50
CA ASN A 109 12.13 -6.87 0.64
C ASN A 109 12.29 -6.17 -0.71
N ALA A 110 11.45 -5.17 -0.94
CA ALA A 110 11.48 -4.30 -2.11
C ALA A 110 11.28 -2.84 -1.68
N LEU A 111 12.09 -1.96 -2.27
CA LEU A 111 11.97 -0.51 -2.17
C LEU A 111 11.91 0.05 -3.59
N LEU A 112 10.83 0.75 -3.90
CA LEU A 112 10.63 1.41 -5.18
C LEU A 112 10.67 2.92 -4.98
N LEU A 113 11.53 3.59 -5.74
CA LEU A 113 11.57 5.04 -5.85
C LEU A 113 10.97 5.44 -7.20
N CYS A 114 9.80 6.05 -7.15
CA CYS A 114 9.02 6.41 -8.33
C CYS A 114 9.01 7.92 -8.55
N LYS A 115 8.97 8.33 -9.81
CA LYS A 115 8.47 9.65 -10.21
C LYS A 115 6.99 9.49 -10.53
N ALA A 116 6.13 10.24 -9.85
CA ALA A 116 4.69 10.18 -10.02
C ALA A 116 4.12 11.52 -10.50
N ARG A 117 2.90 11.47 -11.04
CA ARG A 117 2.08 12.61 -11.43
C ARG A 117 0.66 12.39 -10.92
N ASN A 118 -0.01 13.43 -10.41
CA ASN A 118 -1.45 13.39 -10.12
C ASN A 118 -2.28 13.95 -11.28
N SER A 119 -3.61 13.89 -11.14
CA SER A 119 -4.55 14.43 -12.14
C SER A 119 -4.50 15.96 -12.29
N ALA A 120 -3.98 16.68 -11.28
CA ALA A 120 -3.75 18.13 -11.37
C ALA A 120 -2.47 18.50 -12.13
N GLY A 121 -1.65 17.50 -12.52
CA GLY A 121 -0.40 17.70 -13.23
C GLY A 121 0.82 17.92 -12.33
N ASP A 122 0.69 17.81 -11.01
CA ASP A 122 1.84 17.88 -10.11
C ASP A 122 2.75 16.68 -10.31
N HIS A 123 4.05 16.93 -10.43
CA HIS A 123 5.09 15.90 -10.45
C HIS A 123 5.76 15.82 -9.08
N PHE A 124 5.87 14.62 -8.52
CA PHE A 124 6.44 14.41 -7.19
C PHE A 124 7.12 13.05 -7.07
N PRO A 125 8.12 12.92 -6.16
CA PRO A 125 8.65 11.62 -5.80
C PRO A 125 7.61 10.82 -4.99
N MET A 126 7.56 9.52 -5.27
CA MET A 126 6.72 8.58 -4.52
C MET A 126 7.52 7.34 -4.19
N THR A 127 7.48 6.92 -2.93
CA THR A 127 8.13 5.69 -2.50
C THR A 127 7.12 4.61 -2.18
N MET A 128 7.45 3.36 -2.53
CA MET A 128 6.67 2.18 -2.15
C MET A 128 7.59 1.14 -1.52
N GLU A 129 7.21 0.65 -0.35
CA GLU A 129 7.95 -0.37 0.39
C GLU A 129 7.12 -1.61 0.62
N MET A 130 7.64 -2.76 0.25
CA MET A 130 7.04 -4.07 0.46
C MET A 130 8.05 -4.96 1.16
N LYS A 131 7.84 -5.24 2.46
CA LYS A 131 8.83 -5.95 3.28
C LYS A 131 8.19 -7.13 4.02
N ARG A 132 8.74 -8.31 3.83
CA ARG A 132 8.45 -9.51 4.65
C ARG A 132 9.38 -9.62 5.85
N MET A 133 10.52 -8.91 5.80
CA MET A 133 11.53 -8.89 6.84
C MET A 133 11.74 -7.46 7.31
N ALA A 134 10.87 -7.02 8.24
CA ALA A 134 10.93 -5.70 8.87
C ALA A 134 10.77 -5.86 10.39
N PRO A 135 11.88 -5.96 11.15
CA PRO A 135 11.82 -6.12 12.59
C PRO A 135 10.95 -5.04 13.26
N GLY A 136 10.09 -5.46 14.21
CA GLY A 136 9.19 -4.55 14.91
C GLY A 136 7.85 -4.27 14.21
N SER A 137 7.67 -4.74 12.96
CA SER A 137 6.41 -4.57 12.22
C SER A 137 5.64 -5.89 12.18
N SER A 138 4.43 -5.96 12.73
CA SER A 138 3.64 -7.21 12.75
C SER A 138 2.79 -7.41 11.49
N ASN A 139 2.25 -6.38 10.93
CA ASN A 139 1.53 -6.24 9.65
C ASN A 139 1.20 -4.77 9.46
N SER A 140 2.25 -3.95 9.45
CA SER A 140 2.11 -2.50 9.45
C SER A 140 1.91 -2.00 8.02
N VAL A 141 0.85 -1.23 7.81
CA VAL A 141 0.62 -0.45 6.60
C VAL A 141 0.76 1.01 6.93
N GLU A 142 1.50 1.74 6.11
CA GLU A 142 1.74 3.16 6.26
C GLU A 142 1.41 3.88 4.96
N TYR A 143 0.60 4.93 5.06
CA TYR A 143 0.27 5.83 3.95
C TYR A 143 0.58 7.26 4.37
N GLN A 144 1.37 7.97 3.56
CA GLN A 144 1.73 9.36 3.81
C GLN A 144 1.63 10.17 2.53
N ILE A 145 1.03 11.35 2.61
CA ILE A 145 0.95 12.33 1.53
C ILE A 145 1.38 13.67 2.09
N TYR A 146 2.40 14.26 1.48
CA TYR A 146 2.90 15.59 1.81
C TYR A 146 2.45 16.58 0.75
N GLY A 147 1.81 17.65 1.19
CA GLY A 147 1.37 18.74 0.33
C GLY A 147 1.83 20.10 0.82
N MET A 148 1.76 21.10 -0.04
CA MET A 148 2.17 22.47 0.30
C MET A 148 1.29 23.11 1.38
N GLU A 149 0.01 22.76 1.45
CA GLU A 149 -0.94 23.32 2.41
C GLU A 149 -1.15 22.41 3.63
N MET A 150 -1.17 21.10 3.41
CA MET A 150 -1.37 20.10 4.45
C MET A 150 -0.64 18.81 4.10
N SER A 151 -0.22 18.10 5.13
CA SER A 151 0.29 16.74 5.02
C SER A 151 -0.52 15.82 5.93
N ALA A 152 -0.65 14.55 5.55
CA ALA A 152 -1.32 13.55 6.38
C ALA A 152 -0.58 12.22 6.33
N LYS A 153 -0.68 11.45 7.43
CA LYS A 153 -0.13 10.11 7.54
C LYS A 153 -1.04 9.21 8.37
N PHE A 154 -1.12 7.97 7.91
CA PHE A 154 -1.82 6.87 8.56
C PHE A 154 -0.85 5.72 8.81
N SER A 155 -1.00 5.02 9.92
CA SER A 155 -0.34 3.74 10.19
C SER A 155 -1.31 2.80 10.90
N THR A 156 -1.27 1.52 10.54
CA THR A 156 -2.00 0.48 11.30
C THR A 156 -1.41 0.23 12.69
N ASP A 157 -0.28 0.84 13.03
CA ASP A 157 0.26 0.85 14.40
C ASP A 157 -0.53 1.82 15.32
N ASP A 158 -1.26 2.79 14.73
CA ASP A 158 -2.26 3.66 15.39
C ASP A 158 -3.52 3.75 14.50
N PRO A 159 -4.27 2.65 14.32
CA PRO A 159 -5.28 2.53 13.27
C PRO A 159 -6.50 3.43 13.46
N ASN A 160 -6.70 3.92 14.70
CA ASN A 160 -7.84 4.76 15.08
C ASN A 160 -7.53 6.26 15.02
N ALA A 161 -6.44 6.65 14.35
CA ALA A 161 -6.08 8.04 14.19
C ALA A 161 -5.54 8.36 12.79
N LEU A 162 -5.82 9.57 12.34
CA LEU A 162 -5.14 10.21 11.23
C LEU A 162 -4.25 11.32 11.77
N TRP A 163 -2.97 11.26 11.44
CA TRP A 163 -2.06 12.34 11.77
C TRP A 163 -2.00 13.34 10.63
N TYR A 164 -2.11 14.62 10.93
CA TYR A 164 -2.00 15.68 9.93
C TYR A 164 -1.15 16.84 10.41
N CYS A 165 -0.58 17.56 9.47
CA CYS A 165 0.16 18.79 9.72
C CYS A 165 -0.30 19.84 8.71
N ARG A 166 -0.78 20.99 9.18
CA ARG A 166 -1.08 22.13 8.31
C ARG A 166 0.17 23.00 8.17
N ASN A 167 0.43 23.45 6.96
CA ASN A 167 1.50 24.40 6.71
C ASN A 167 1.04 25.81 7.13
N THR A 168 1.45 26.22 8.32
CA THR A 168 1.15 27.56 8.86
C THR A 168 2.42 28.43 8.91
N GLY A 169 3.30 28.29 7.94
CA GLY A 169 4.58 28.99 7.87
C GLY A 169 5.64 28.38 8.79
N ARG A 170 6.13 29.13 9.78
CA ARG A 170 7.24 28.67 10.63
C ARG A 170 6.84 27.64 11.70
N SER A 171 5.57 27.59 12.08
CA SER A 171 5.07 26.65 13.09
C SER A 171 4.45 25.46 12.40
N GLN A 172 5.07 24.30 12.53
CA GLN A 172 4.59 23.04 11.99
C GLN A 172 4.52 22.00 13.12
N ALA A 173 3.35 21.42 13.33
CA ALA A 173 3.15 20.39 14.32
C ALA A 173 2.25 19.29 13.76
N TRP A 174 2.62 18.04 14.01
CA TRP A 174 1.76 16.91 13.75
C TRP A 174 0.66 16.84 14.80
N CYS A 175 -0.58 16.94 14.35
CA CYS A 175 -1.77 16.79 15.15
C CYS A 175 -2.34 15.39 14.98
N ARG A 176 -2.60 14.71 16.09
CA ARG A 176 -3.30 13.42 16.09
C ARG A 176 -4.82 13.69 16.10
N LEU A 177 -5.50 13.28 15.03
CA LEU A 177 -6.95 13.33 14.92
C LEU A 177 -7.51 11.93 15.23
N PRO A 178 -8.12 11.73 16.41
CA PRO A 178 -8.83 10.49 16.67
C PRO A 178 -9.96 10.34 15.65
N MET A 179 -10.00 9.20 14.98
CA MET A 179 -11.07 8.91 14.02
C MET A 179 -12.22 8.28 14.78
N GLY A 180 -13.39 8.91 14.67
CA GLY A 180 -14.64 8.20 14.95
C GLY A 180 -14.80 7.04 13.95
N GLN A 181 -15.68 6.11 14.24
CA GLN A 181 -15.91 4.94 13.39
C GLN A 181 -16.87 5.23 12.23
N LYS A 182 -16.76 6.41 11.62
CA LYS A 182 -17.55 6.71 10.41
C LYS A 182 -17.05 5.89 9.25
N THR A 183 -17.71 4.75 9.04
CA THR A 183 -17.42 3.80 7.97
C THR A 183 -18.19 4.12 6.69
N LEU A 184 -17.77 3.55 5.56
CA LEU A 184 -18.49 3.67 4.28
C LEU A 184 -19.84 2.95 4.29
N PHE A 185 -19.91 1.83 5.01
CA PHE A 185 -21.14 1.04 5.18
C PHE A 185 -21.41 0.84 6.67
N PRO A 186 -22.68 0.74 7.08
CA PRO A 186 -23.03 0.52 8.48
C PRO A 186 -22.34 -0.70 9.09
N VAL A 187 -21.92 -0.59 10.34
CA VAL A 187 -21.32 -1.68 11.13
C VAL A 187 -22.30 -2.22 12.16
N ILE A 188 -22.15 -3.50 12.53
CA ILE A 188 -23.07 -4.18 13.45
C ILE A 188 -23.04 -3.56 14.86
N THR A 189 -21.86 -3.10 15.28
CA THR A 189 -21.62 -2.56 16.62
C THR A 189 -21.94 -1.07 16.77
N GLY A 190 -22.32 -0.39 15.68
CA GLY A 190 -22.43 1.08 15.65
C GLY A 190 -21.05 1.77 15.67
N GLU A 191 -21.05 3.09 15.78
CA GLU A 191 -19.85 3.91 15.58
C GLU A 191 -19.09 4.24 16.88
N ILE A 192 -19.27 3.45 17.94
CA ILE A 192 -18.71 3.73 19.28
C ILE A 192 -17.60 2.75 19.71
N PHE A 193 -17.40 1.69 18.96
CA PHE A 193 -16.39 0.67 19.25
C PHE A 193 -15.17 0.83 18.30
N GLU A 194 -14.08 0.22 18.68
CA GLU A 194 -12.83 0.26 17.93
C GLU A 194 -12.97 -0.40 16.55
N PHE A 195 -12.33 0.18 15.56
CA PHE A 195 -12.28 -0.33 14.19
C PHE A 195 -10.96 -1.07 13.97
N GLY A 196 -11.02 -2.29 13.49
CA GLY A 196 -9.86 -3.14 13.24
C GLY A 196 -9.79 -3.71 11.83
N PHE A 197 -8.80 -4.58 11.61
CA PHE A 197 -8.57 -5.23 10.31
C PHE A 197 -9.79 -6.00 9.80
N THR A 198 -10.48 -6.71 10.69
CA THR A 198 -11.70 -7.48 10.33
C THR A 198 -12.81 -6.55 9.83
N ASP A 199 -12.95 -5.38 10.46
CA ASP A 199 -13.95 -4.40 10.02
C ASP A 199 -13.59 -3.83 8.64
N ALA A 200 -12.32 -3.56 8.37
CA ALA A 200 -11.85 -3.13 7.05
C ALA A 200 -12.15 -4.20 5.97
N MET A 201 -11.96 -5.48 6.27
CA MET A 201 -12.36 -6.57 5.38
C MET A 201 -13.87 -6.59 5.15
N LEU A 202 -14.69 -6.43 6.18
CA LEU A 202 -16.15 -6.38 6.04
C LEU A 202 -16.60 -5.18 5.19
N GLN A 203 -15.97 -4.03 5.36
CA GLN A 203 -16.22 -2.85 4.52
C GLN A 203 -15.87 -3.11 3.05
N MET A 204 -14.75 -3.77 2.78
CA MET A 204 -14.36 -4.18 1.44
C MET A 204 -15.38 -5.15 0.82
N TYR A 205 -15.84 -6.15 1.56
CA TYR A 205 -16.88 -7.08 1.09
C TYR A 205 -18.22 -6.37 0.86
N ALA A 206 -18.59 -5.43 1.73
CA ALA A 206 -19.79 -4.61 1.54
C ALA A 206 -19.69 -3.76 0.26
N ALA A 207 -18.52 -3.18 -0.02
CA ALA A 207 -18.25 -2.48 -1.28
C ALA A 207 -18.39 -3.41 -2.49
N PHE A 208 -17.84 -4.63 -2.41
CA PHE A 208 -17.98 -5.63 -3.48
C PHE A 208 -19.45 -5.98 -3.75
N VAL A 209 -20.22 -6.22 -2.69
CA VAL A 209 -21.66 -6.53 -2.82
C VAL A 209 -22.43 -5.33 -3.38
N ALA A 210 -22.14 -4.10 -2.91
CA ALA A 210 -22.75 -2.90 -3.44
C ALA A 210 -22.49 -2.74 -4.95
N GLU A 211 -21.24 -2.91 -5.39
CA GLU A 211 -20.90 -2.86 -6.83
C GLU A 211 -21.58 -3.99 -7.62
N LEU A 212 -21.68 -5.20 -7.06
CA LEU A 212 -22.36 -6.33 -7.70
C LEU A 212 -23.85 -6.06 -7.90
N CYS A 213 -24.48 -5.35 -6.94
CA CYS A 213 -25.88 -4.96 -6.98
C CYS A 213 -26.14 -3.64 -7.74
N GLY A 214 -25.12 -3.00 -8.29
CA GLY A 214 -25.22 -1.71 -8.98
C GLY A 214 -25.53 -0.55 -8.04
N LEU A 215 -25.24 -0.67 -6.75
CA LEU A 215 -25.44 0.39 -5.76
C LEU A 215 -24.23 1.35 -5.75
N PRO A 216 -24.42 2.63 -5.40
CA PRO A 216 -23.33 3.57 -5.27
C PRO A 216 -22.30 3.12 -4.23
N CYS A 217 -21.02 3.22 -4.57
CA CYS A 217 -19.92 2.96 -3.67
C CYS A 217 -18.86 4.06 -3.83
N ALA A 218 -18.62 4.84 -2.78
CA ALA A 218 -17.76 6.02 -2.84
C ALA A 218 -16.29 5.68 -3.16
N PHE A 219 -15.75 4.60 -2.59
CA PHE A 219 -14.36 4.20 -2.85
C PHE A 219 -14.26 2.97 -3.78
N GLY A 220 -15.05 1.95 -3.55
CA GLY A 220 -15.11 0.72 -4.35
C GLY A 220 -13.89 -0.20 -4.21
N CYS A 221 -14.02 -1.40 -4.77
CA CYS A 221 -12.95 -2.40 -4.78
C CYS A 221 -11.90 -2.10 -5.84
N LEU A 222 -10.69 -2.64 -5.66
CA LEU A 222 -9.63 -2.54 -6.67
C LEU A 222 -10.04 -3.27 -7.95
N ARG A 223 -9.94 -2.57 -9.08
CA ARG A 223 -10.40 -3.01 -10.40
C ARG A 223 -9.31 -3.76 -11.16
N PRO A 224 -9.69 -4.59 -12.17
CA PRO A 224 -8.71 -5.27 -13.01
C PRO A 224 -7.72 -4.33 -13.70
N GLU A 225 -8.15 -3.13 -14.10
CA GLU A 225 -7.31 -2.12 -14.75
C GLU A 225 -6.22 -1.61 -13.79
N GLU A 226 -6.59 -1.35 -12.53
CA GLU A 226 -5.66 -0.95 -11.48
C GLU A 226 -4.68 -2.10 -11.15
N ALA A 227 -5.14 -3.35 -11.16
CA ALA A 227 -4.27 -4.51 -11.04
C ALA A 227 -3.31 -4.63 -12.24
N GLY A 228 -3.75 -4.30 -13.45
CA GLY A 228 -2.92 -4.22 -14.65
C GLY A 228 -1.81 -3.17 -14.51
N GLN A 229 -2.13 -1.99 -13.99
CA GLN A 229 -1.14 -0.95 -13.66
C GLN A 229 -0.13 -1.45 -12.63
N SER A 230 -0.60 -2.17 -11.60
CA SER A 230 0.28 -2.81 -10.61
C SER A 230 1.28 -3.76 -11.27
N HIS A 231 0.81 -4.66 -12.14
CA HIS A 231 1.70 -5.58 -12.85
C HIS A 231 2.70 -4.87 -13.75
N THR A 232 2.31 -3.78 -14.41
CA THR A 232 3.22 -2.96 -15.22
C THR A 232 4.31 -2.35 -14.36
N LEU A 233 3.95 -1.77 -13.20
CA LEU A 233 4.91 -1.21 -12.25
C LEU A 233 5.87 -2.28 -11.71
N LEU A 234 5.35 -3.44 -11.29
CA LEU A 234 6.18 -4.50 -10.73
C LEU A 234 7.13 -5.11 -11.77
N THR A 235 6.71 -5.20 -13.04
CA THR A 235 7.56 -5.62 -14.15
C THR A 235 8.68 -4.61 -14.39
N ALA A 236 8.35 -3.32 -14.42
CA ALA A 236 9.33 -2.26 -14.56
C ALA A 236 10.31 -2.20 -13.37
N ALA A 237 9.84 -2.49 -12.15
CA ALA A 237 10.70 -2.57 -10.96
C ALA A 237 11.70 -3.73 -11.04
N LEU A 238 11.30 -4.89 -11.55
CA LEU A 238 12.23 -6.01 -11.81
C LEU A 238 13.28 -5.62 -12.84
N ASP A 239 12.86 -5.07 -13.99
CA ASP A 239 13.78 -4.61 -15.04
C ASP A 239 14.74 -3.54 -14.49
N SER A 240 14.24 -2.61 -13.67
CA SER A 240 15.06 -1.60 -13.01
C SER A 240 16.17 -2.22 -12.16
N TYR A 241 15.81 -3.19 -11.32
CA TYR A 241 16.76 -3.86 -10.43
C TYR A 241 17.77 -4.71 -11.21
N GLU A 242 17.29 -5.57 -12.11
CA GLU A 242 18.12 -6.50 -12.89
C GLU A 242 19.14 -5.78 -13.77
N ASN A 243 18.77 -4.63 -14.34
CA ASN A 243 19.61 -3.85 -15.25
C ASN A 243 20.21 -2.58 -14.60
N SER A 244 20.04 -2.38 -13.28
CA SER A 244 20.56 -1.24 -12.53
C SER A 244 20.26 0.12 -13.19
N ARG A 245 19.02 0.32 -13.63
CA ARG A 245 18.58 1.52 -14.35
C ARG A 245 17.21 2.02 -13.88
N THR A 246 16.92 3.29 -14.14
CA THR A 246 15.54 3.80 -14.04
C THR A 246 14.76 3.36 -15.27
N VAL A 247 13.56 2.80 -15.07
CA VAL A 247 12.66 2.36 -16.13
C VAL A 247 11.48 3.33 -16.23
N LEU A 248 11.19 3.79 -17.47
CA LEU A 248 10.00 4.61 -17.76
C LEU A 248 8.77 3.71 -17.91
N LEU A 249 7.65 4.14 -17.38
CA LEU A 249 6.38 3.45 -17.54
C LEU A 249 5.54 4.10 -18.65
N PRO A 250 4.66 3.32 -19.32
CA PRO A 250 3.72 3.87 -20.29
C PRO A 250 2.74 4.83 -19.61
N ASP A 251 2.28 5.84 -20.35
CA ASP A 251 1.21 6.72 -19.90
C ASP A 251 -0.13 5.94 -19.97
N PHE A 252 -0.84 5.88 -18.87
CA PHE A 252 -2.16 5.24 -18.77
C PHE A 252 -3.31 6.27 -18.83
N SER A 253 -3.04 7.50 -19.33
CA SER A 253 -4.05 8.54 -19.51
C SER A 253 -5.08 8.22 -20.58
#